data_5bedc0eaa3ba7de9c974341576091d10
#
_entry.id   5bedc0eaa3ba7de9c974341576091d10
#
_cell.length_a   1.000
_cell.length_b   1.000
_cell.length_c   1.000
_cell.angle_alpha   90.00
_cell.angle_beta   90.00
_cell.angle_gamma   90.00
#
_symmetry.space_group_name_H-M   'P 1'
#
loop_
_entity.id
_entity.type
_entity.pdbx_description
1 polymer ?
#
loop_
_entity_poly.entity_id
_entity_poly.type
_entity_poly.pdbx_seq_one_letter_code
_entity_poly.pdbx_strand_id
1 'polypeptide(L)'
;MKLKSIALGLGFAVLACMSMAAQTSYDFKTINYPHDTFTQLLGINFKGEIAGYHNVNDNKGFTYKLSDHKFKNENFPGSVSTQVIGIDGLGGTCGFYVDQAGVTHGFLDDNNAFKSVDFPGTPFNQLLGRNDKAQAAGYYSVTASGAGPFVPYVYDINGGVFEVINIPGSVSAQATDINFLQQVTGFFIDANNVNHGWWLNAGTLLQLDYPGAIFTQATGENNHGKVVGVYQDSSGATHGFVYDSKTAQYTSVDAPGGTGFTFVNGTNDHDQIVGFVMPTSTTATGFVANPK
;
A
#
# COMPACT_ATOMS: atom_id res chain seq x y z
N MET A 1 -23.32 1.51 71.28
CA MET A 1 -21.92 1.31 70.91
C MET A 1 -21.91 0.89 69.44
N LYS A 2 -21.56 1.80 68.50
CA LYS A 2 -21.58 1.60 67.07
C LYS A 2 -20.17 1.25 66.58
N LEU A 3 -19.97 0.06 66.05
CA LEU A 3 -18.73 -0.33 65.37
C LEU A 3 -18.64 0.36 63.99
N LYS A 4 -17.56 1.08 63.75
CA LYS A 4 -17.20 1.59 62.44
C LYS A 4 -16.33 0.56 61.72
N SER A 5 -16.83 0.07 60.55
CA SER A 5 -16.06 -0.74 59.63
C SER A 5 -15.12 0.15 58.82
N ILE A 6 -13.82 -0.12 58.85
CA ILE A 6 -12.82 0.50 58.00
C ILE A 6 -12.62 -0.45 56.80
N ALA A 7 -13.05 -0.01 55.63
CA ALA A 7 -12.75 -0.73 54.37
C ALA A 7 -11.37 -0.28 53.90
N LEU A 8 -10.41 -1.21 53.89
CA LEU A 8 -9.10 -1.05 53.24
C LEU A 8 -9.26 -1.34 51.75
N GLY A 9 -9.20 -0.30 50.92
CA GLY A 9 -9.16 -0.45 49.47
C GLY A 9 -7.73 -0.83 49.03
N LEU A 10 -7.51 -2.10 48.62
CA LEU A 10 -6.30 -2.47 47.89
C LEU A 10 -6.42 -1.95 46.44
N GLY A 11 -5.71 -0.88 46.13
CA GLY A 11 -5.49 -0.42 44.80
C GLY A 11 -4.46 -1.32 44.12
N PHE A 12 -4.89 -2.19 43.20
CA PHE A 12 -3.98 -2.89 42.26
C PHE A 12 -3.50 -1.86 41.25
N ALA A 13 -2.26 -1.40 41.37
CA ALA A 13 -1.56 -0.71 40.29
C ALA A 13 -1.13 -1.79 39.27
N VAL A 14 -1.86 -1.88 38.17
CA VAL A 14 -1.39 -2.65 37.01
C VAL A 14 -0.25 -1.85 36.39
N LEU A 15 0.99 -2.20 36.70
CA LEU A 15 2.15 -1.77 35.94
C LEU A 15 2.05 -2.48 34.57
N ALA A 16 1.56 -1.77 33.57
CA ALA A 16 1.71 -2.19 32.18
C ALA A 16 3.21 -2.13 31.85
N CYS A 17 3.86 -3.29 31.91
CA CYS A 17 5.22 -3.45 31.41
C CYS A 17 5.10 -3.35 29.89
N MET A 18 5.24 -2.14 29.32
CA MET A 18 5.44 -1.96 27.88
C MET A 18 6.81 -2.56 27.58
N SER A 19 6.84 -3.82 27.11
CA SER A 19 8.04 -4.35 26.48
C SER A 19 8.26 -3.48 25.24
N MET A 20 9.29 -2.64 25.26
CA MET A 20 9.80 -2.02 24.04
C MET A 20 10.30 -3.18 23.16
N ALA A 21 9.47 -3.61 22.19
CA ALA A 21 9.95 -4.46 21.13
C ALA A 21 11.11 -3.74 20.46
N ALA A 22 12.19 -4.46 20.17
CA ALA A 22 13.33 -3.88 19.49
C ALA A 22 12.82 -3.28 18.17
N GLN A 23 12.98 -1.97 18.01
CA GLN A 23 12.56 -1.26 16.81
C GLN A 23 13.34 -1.86 15.63
N THR A 24 12.66 -2.48 14.67
CA THR A 24 13.28 -3.00 13.46
C THR A 24 13.96 -1.82 12.76
N SER A 25 15.28 -1.85 12.69
CA SER A 25 16.03 -0.86 11.93
C SER A 25 16.24 -1.35 10.50
N TYR A 26 16.28 -0.44 9.55
CA TYR A 26 16.41 -0.73 8.13
C TYR A 26 17.69 -0.13 7.54
N ASP A 27 18.30 -0.87 6.61
CA ASP A 27 19.35 -0.37 5.73
C ASP A 27 18.73 0.12 4.42
N PHE A 28 18.76 1.43 4.18
CA PHE A 28 18.17 2.07 3.01
C PHE A 28 19.14 2.15 1.85
N LYS A 29 18.65 1.83 0.65
CA LYS A 29 19.34 2.04 -0.62
C LYS A 29 18.43 2.84 -1.55
N THR A 30 18.92 3.97 -2.03
CA THR A 30 18.23 4.81 -3.03
C THR A 30 18.26 4.15 -4.41
N ILE A 31 17.11 4.19 -5.09
CA ILE A 31 16.93 3.72 -6.47
C ILE A 31 16.14 4.77 -7.23
N ASN A 32 16.77 5.45 -8.17
CA ASN A 32 16.13 6.43 -9.04
C ASN A 32 16.22 6.00 -10.50
N TYR A 33 15.18 6.30 -11.26
CA TYR A 33 15.19 6.13 -12.70
C TYR A 33 16.23 7.06 -13.31
N PRO A 34 17.07 6.59 -14.27
CA PRO A 34 18.17 7.40 -14.81
C PRO A 34 17.69 8.73 -15.39
N HIS A 35 18.37 9.80 -15.00
CA HIS A 35 18.13 11.18 -15.48
C HIS A 35 16.74 11.75 -15.11
N ASP A 36 16.06 11.19 -14.11
CA ASP A 36 14.79 11.69 -13.62
C ASP A 36 14.88 12.12 -12.15
N THR A 37 14.15 13.16 -11.78
CA THR A 37 14.04 13.67 -10.41
C THR A 37 12.78 13.18 -9.70
N PHE A 38 11.97 12.36 -10.40
CA PHE A 38 10.73 11.82 -9.86
C PHE A 38 10.68 10.31 -10.10
N THR A 39 10.90 9.53 -9.05
CA THR A 39 10.85 8.06 -9.08
C THR A 39 10.07 7.57 -7.87
N GLN A 40 9.01 6.79 -8.10
CA GLN A 40 8.25 6.11 -7.05
C GLN A 40 8.38 4.60 -7.21
N LEU A 41 8.78 3.91 -6.12
CA LEU A 41 8.78 2.45 -6.01
C LEU A 41 7.56 2.03 -5.22
N LEU A 42 6.76 1.08 -5.74
CA LEU A 42 5.43 0.79 -5.22
C LEU A 42 5.26 -0.67 -4.79
N GLY A 43 5.53 -1.64 -5.64
CA GLY A 43 5.46 -3.05 -5.34
C GLY A 43 6.84 -3.72 -5.35
N ILE A 44 6.99 -4.80 -4.60
CA ILE A 44 8.21 -5.64 -4.61
C ILE A 44 7.83 -7.10 -4.41
N ASN A 45 8.32 -7.99 -5.28
CA ASN A 45 8.13 -9.43 -5.10
C ASN A 45 9.30 -10.09 -4.33
N PHE A 46 9.16 -11.38 -4.02
CA PHE A 46 10.19 -12.14 -3.28
C PHE A 46 11.50 -12.34 -4.06
N LYS A 47 11.52 -12.12 -5.38
CA LYS A 47 12.74 -12.16 -6.21
C LYS A 47 13.51 -10.83 -6.21
N GLY A 48 12.99 -9.80 -5.54
CA GLY A 48 13.54 -8.46 -5.57
C GLY A 48 13.32 -7.74 -6.89
N GLU A 49 12.23 -8.06 -7.59
CA GLU A 49 11.74 -7.27 -8.71
C GLU A 49 10.76 -6.24 -8.19
N ILE A 50 10.90 -5.00 -8.61
CA ILE A 50 10.19 -3.83 -8.09
C ILE A 50 9.36 -3.22 -9.19
N ALA A 51 8.09 -2.92 -8.92
CA ALA A 51 7.19 -2.14 -9.74
C ALA A 51 7.25 -0.67 -9.35
N GLY A 52 7.09 0.23 -10.32
CA GLY A 52 7.09 1.66 -10.07
C GLY A 52 6.85 2.49 -11.32
N TYR A 53 6.94 3.79 -11.14
CA TYR A 53 6.88 4.74 -12.25
C TYR A 53 7.78 5.95 -12.00
N HIS A 54 8.08 6.66 -13.07
CA HIS A 54 8.86 7.90 -13.06
C HIS A 54 8.18 8.97 -13.92
N ASN A 55 8.74 10.17 -13.97
CA ASN A 55 8.23 11.36 -14.64
C ASN A 55 6.89 11.87 -14.05
N VAL A 56 6.93 13.09 -13.53
CA VAL A 56 5.81 13.69 -12.79
C VAL A 56 4.63 14.11 -13.68
N ASN A 57 4.87 14.43 -14.96
CA ASN A 57 3.83 15.01 -15.84
C ASN A 57 3.02 13.94 -16.58
N ASP A 58 3.71 12.98 -17.20
CA ASP A 58 3.14 11.88 -17.96
C ASP A 58 3.77 10.57 -17.50
N ASN A 59 3.38 10.09 -16.32
CA ASN A 59 3.99 8.96 -15.65
C ASN A 59 4.33 7.82 -16.60
N LYS A 60 5.54 7.29 -16.48
CA LYS A 60 6.05 6.16 -17.26
C LYS A 60 6.36 4.99 -16.32
N GLY A 61 5.66 3.89 -16.55
CA GLY A 61 5.81 2.68 -15.77
C GLY A 61 7.13 1.96 -16.03
N PHE A 62 7.63 1.28 -15.02
CA PHE A 62 8.80 0.41 -15.14
C PHE A 62 8.74 -0.75 -14.14
N THR A 63 9.54 -1.79 -14.45
CA THR A 63 10.03 -2.74 -13.45
C THR A 63 11.53 -2.59 -13.28
N TYR A 64 12.04 -2.90 -12.08
CA TYR A 64 13.47 -2.85 -11.73
C TYR A 64 13.87 -4.12 -11.01
N LYS A 65 15.04 -4.69 -11.36
CA LYS A 65 15.59 -5.88 -10.70
C LYS A 65 16.76 -5.51 -9.80
N LEU A 66 16.66 -5.89 -8.52
CA LEU A 66 17.76 -5.69 -7.54
C LEU A 66 19.01 -6.50 -7.89
N SER A 67 18.86 -7.65 -8.54
CA SER A 67 19.97 -8.58 -8.85
C SER A 67 20.93 -8.08 -9.90
N ASP A 68 20.46 -7.35 -10.90
CA ASP A 68 21.25 -6.87 -12.05
C ASP A 68 21.20 -5.35 -12.26
N HIS A 69 20.47 -4.65 -11.35
CA HIS A 69 20.32 -3.20 -11.35
C HIS A 69 19.75 -2.62 -12.66
N LYS A 70 18.83 -3.34 -13.30
CA LYS A 70 18.24 -2.93 -14.58
C LYS A 70 16.79 -2.48 -14.45
N PHE A 71 16.51 -1.36 -15.11
CA PHE A 71 15.16 -0.90 -15.38
C PHE A 71 14.66 -1.51 -16.70
N LYS A 72 13.41 -1.93 -16.71
CA LYS A 72 12.65 -2.28 -17.92
C LYS A 72 11.43 -1.37 -17.99
N ASN A 73 11.30 -0.60 -19.07
CA ASN A 73 10.12 0.22 -19.30
C ASN A 73 8.89 -0.66 -19.54
N GLU A 74 7.77 -0.26 -18.94
CA GLU A 74 6.52 -0.99 -19.00
C GLU A 74 5.36 0.00 -19.08
N ASN A 75 5.02 0.38 -20.33
CA ASN A 75 3.98 1.36 -20.60
C ASN A 75 2.86 0.70 -21.41
N PHE A 76 1.61 0.91 -20.99
CA PHE A 76 0.45 0.42 -21.74
C PHE A 76 0.43 1.04 -23.14
N PRO A 77 0.29 0.25 -24.22
CA PRO A 77 0.38 0.75 -25.57
C PRO A 77 -0.66 1.82 -25.88
N GLY A 78 -0.21 3.00 -26.36
CA GLY A 78 -1.08 4.11 -26.72
C GLY A 78 -1.59 4.96 -25.56
N SER A 79 -1.16 4.69 -24.30
CA SER A 79 -1.54 5.50 -23.15
C SER A 79 -0.86 6.87 -23.13
N VAL A 80 -1.48 7.82 -22.48
CA VAL A 80 -0.88 9.12 -22.10
C VAL A 80 0.07 8.91 -20.93
N SER A 81 -0.38 8.21 -19.89
CA SER A 81 0.43 7.86 -18.73
C SER A 81 0.19 6.40 -18.31
N THR A 82 1.20 5.80 -17.68
CA THR A 82 1.12 4.44 -17.12
C THR A 82 1.80 4.42 -15.76
N GLN A 83 1.14 3.82 -14.77
CA GLN A 83 1.72 3.54 -13.47
C GLN A 83 1.67 2.03 -13.21
N VAL A 84 2.84 1.41 -13.05
CA VAL A 84 2.97 0.00 -12.66
C VAL A 84 3.03 -0.04 -11.14
N ILE A 85 2.08 -0.74 -10.51
CA ILE A 85 1.89 -0.68 -9.05
C ILE A 85 2.24 -2.01 -8.40
N GLY A 86 1.52 -3.08 -8.77
CA GLY A 86 1.70 -4.41 -8.21
C GLY A 86 2.55 -5.32 -9.09
N ILE A 87 3.26 -6.25 -8.47
CA ILE A 87 4.07 -7.26 -9.14
C ILE A 87 3.99 -8.59 -8.38
N ASP A 88 3.62 -9.68 -9.09
CA ASP A 88 3.58 -11.01 -8.49
C ASP A 88 4.95 -11.71 -8.50
N GLY A 89 5.04 -12.87 -7.87
CA GLY A 89 6.26 -13.68 -7.81
C GLY A 89 6.69 -14.31 -9.13
N LEU A 90 5.82 -14.33 -10.14
CA LEU A 90 6.11 -14.79 -11.49
C LEU A 90 6.66 -13.65 -12.38
N GLY A 91 6.56 -12.40 -11.93
CA GLY A 91 6.98 -11.20 -12.63
C GLY A 91 5.88 -10.58 -13.49
N GLY A 92 4.64 -11.05 -13.36
CA GLY A 92 3.47 -10.39 -13.91
C GLY A 92 3.16 -9.13 -13.12
N THR A 93 2.72 -8.06 -13.80
CA THR A 93 2.45 -6.77 -13.18
C THR A 93 0.98 -6.37 -13.33
N CYS A 94 0.57 -5.41 -12.50
CA CYS A 94 -0.68 -4.70 -12.65
C CYS A 94 -0.49 -3.21 -12.32
N GLY A 95 -1.44 -2.42 -12.75
CA GLY A 95 -1.44 -0.99 -12.52
C GLY A 95 -2.61 -0.32 -13.19
N PHE A 96 -2.43 0.94 -13.52
CA PHE A 96 -3.42 1.69 -14.30
C PHE A 96 -2.76 2.60 -15.33
N TYR A 97 -3.53 2.93 -16.35
CA TYR A 97 -3.12 3.86 -17.39
C TYR A 97 -4.23 4.87 -17.69
N VAL A 98 -3.84 5.99 -18.26
CA VAL A 98 -4.77 7.01 -18.77
C VAL A 98 -4.74 6.95 -20.29
N ASP A 99 -5.90 6.82 -20.91
CA ASP A 99 -6.04 6.80 -22.37
C ASP A 99 -6.01 8.21 -22.99
N GLN A 100 -6.11 8.29 -24.31
CA GLN A 100 -6.10 9.57 -25.04
C GLN A 100 -7.34 10.43 -24.79
N ALA A 101 -8.42 9.88 -24.23
CA ALA A 101 -9.62 10.60 -23.82
C ALA A 101 -9.56 11.09 -22.35
N GLY A 102 -8.49 10.74 -21.62
CA GLY A 102 -8.32 11.07 -20.21
C GLY A 102 -9.02 10.10 -19.25
N VAL A 103 -9.45 8.93 -19.75
CA VAL A 103 -10.10 7.90 -18.93
C VAL A 103 -9.05 7.03 -18.27
N THR A 104 -9.25 6.70 -16.99
CA THR A 104 -8.35 5.84 -16.20
C THR A 104 -8.85 4.40 -16.22
N HIS A 105 -7.99 3.49 -16.64
CA HIS A 105 -8.22 2.06 -16.79
C HIS A 105 -7.23 1.25 -15.96
N GLY A 106 -7.68 0.14 -15.36
CA GLY A 106 -6.77 -0.86 -14.82
C GLY A 106 -6.11 -1.68 -15.93
N PHE A 107 -4.93 -2.23 -15.68
CA PHE A 107 -4.29 -3.18 -16.59
C PHE A 107 -3.58 -4.32 -15.88
N LEU A 108 -3.35 -5.38 -16.62
CA LEU A 108 -2.44 -6.47 -16.31
C LEU A 108 -1.39 -6.54 -17.42
N ASP A 109 -0.14 -6.85 -17.07
CA ASP A 109 0.88 -7.25 -18.05
C ASP A 109 1.52 -8.58 -17.66
N ASP A 110 1.48 -9.51 -18.60
CA ASP A 110 2.18 -10.78 -18.55
C ASP A 110 3.21 -10.82 -19.67
N ASN A 111 4.45 -10.37 -19.38
CA ASN A 111 5.55 -10.42 -20.35
C ASN A 111 5.33 -9.56 -21.61
N ASN A 112 4.87 -8.33 -21.47
CA ASN A 112 4.46 -7.39 -22.51
C ASN A 112 3.16 -7.79 -23.24
N ALA A 113 2.37 -8.67 -22.64
CA ALA A 113 1.01 -8.98 -23.08
C ALA A 113 0.00 -8.15 -22.26
N PHE A 114 -0.09 -6.87 -22.57
CA PHE A 114 -0.98 -5.94 -21.88
C PHE A 114 -2.45 -6.25 -22.11
N LYS A 115 -3.23 -6.23 -21.03
CA LYS A 115 -4.68 -6.41 -21.06
C LYS A 115 -5.33 -5.33 -20.20
N SER A 116 -6.25 -4.54 -20.78
CA SER A 116 -7.10 -3.63 -20.01
C SER A 116 -8.09 -4.43 -19.17
N VAL A 117 -8.32 -3.97 -17.94
CA VAL A 117 -9.27 -4.58 -16.99
C VAL A 117 -10.05 -3.45 -16.34
N ASP A 118 -11.35 -3.38 -16.64
CA ASP A 118 -12.25 -2.36 -16.10
C ASP A 118 -13.44 -3.01 -15.42
N PHE A 119 -13.83 -2.49 -14.26
CA PHE A 119 -15.07 -2.91 -13.62
C PHE A 119 -16.27 -2.54 -14.51
N PRO A 120 -17.20 -3.47 -14.79
CA PRO A 120 -18.25 -3.26 -15.77
C PRO A 120 -19.13 -2.04 -15.48
N GLY A 121 -19.29 -1.17 -16.47
CA GLY A 121 -20.17 -0.01 -16.41
C GLY A 121 -19.66 1.18 -15.58
N THR A 122 -18.35 1.20 -15.26
CA THR A 122 -17.75 2.30 -14.53
C THR A 122 -16.74 3.08 -15.40
N PRO A 123 -16.66 4.40 -15.25
CA PRO A 123 -15.77 5.25 -16.06
C PRO A 123 -14.38 5.42 -15.47
N PHE A 124 -14.06 4.79 -14.33
CA PHE A 124 -12.79 4.91 -13.64
C PHE A 124 -12.45 3.61 -12.92
N ASN A 125 -11.27 3.05 -13.16
CA ASN A 125 -10.80 1.82 -12.56
C ASN A 125 -9.28 1.82 -12.37
N GLN A 126 -8.81 1.27 -11.25
CA GLN A 126 -7.39 1.04 -10.98
C GLN A 126 -7.16 -0.37 -10.39
N LEU A 127 -6.11 -1.05 -10.83
CA LEU A 127 -5.56 -2.23 -10.20
C LEU A 127 -4.27 -1.84 -9.47
N LEU A 128 -4.12 -2.26 -8.20
CA LEU A 128 -3.00 -1.82 -7.36
C LEU A 128 -2.15 -2.99 -6.85
N GLY A 129 -2.74 -4.16 -6.58
CA GLY A 129 -2.04 -5.34 -6.10
C GLY A 129 -2.31 -6.57 -6.99
N ARG A 130 -1.38 -7.51 -6.99
CA ARG A 130 -1.47 -8.75 -7.76
C ARG A 130 -0.75 -9.89 -7.06
N ASN A 131 -1.33 -11.12 -7.07
CA ASN A 131 -0.74 -12.30 -6.45
C ASN A 131 -0.51 -13.46 -7.44
N ASP A 132 0.27 -14.47 -7.02
CA ASP A 132 0.57 -15.68 -7.81
C ASP A 132 -0.62 -16.66 -7.95
N LYS A 133 -1.78 -16.34 -7.37
CA LYS A 133 -3.04 -17.11 -7.54
C LYS A 133 -3.94 -16.54 -8.62
N ALA A 134 -3.40 -15.71 -9.50
CA ALA A 134 -4.14 -15.05 -10.56
C ALA A 134 -5.31 -14.18 -10.02
N GLN A 135 -5.03 -13.41 -8.98
CA GLN A 135 -5.97 -12.42 -8.44
C GLN A 135 -5.31 -11.05 -8.42
N ALA A 136 -6.11 -10.01 -8.61
CA ALA A 136 -5.67 -8.63 -8.48
C ALA A 136 -6.63 -7.84 -7.58
N ALA A 137 -6.09 -6.96 -6.74
CA ALA A 137 -6.85 -6.03 -5.92
C ALA A 137 -6.88 -4.65 -6.56
N GLY A 138 -7.99 -3.94 -6.39
CA GLY A 138 -8.15 -2.62 -6.94
C GLY A 138 -9.44 -1.96 -6.49
N TYR A 139 -9.80 -0.89 -7.17
CA TYR A 139 -11.04 -0.16 -6.90
C TYR A 139 -11.57 0.53 -8.15
N TYR A 140 -12.85 0.85 -8.12
CA TYR A 140 -13.52 1.62 -9.16
C TYR A 140 -14.23 2.84 -8.59
N SER A 141 -14.60 3.78 -9.46
CA SER A 141 -15.53 4.86 -9.16
C SER A 141 -16.60 4.97 -10.23
N VAL A 142 -17.81 5.34 -9.82
CA VAL A 142 -18.92 5.66 -10.75
C VAL A 142 -18.82 7.06 -11.33
N THR A 143 -17.86 7.88 -10.86
CA THR A 143 -17.60 9.22 -11.37
C THR A 143 -16.43 9.20 -12.36
N ALA A 144 -16.60 9.76 -13.54
CA ALA A 144 -15.59 9.81 -14.60
C ALA A 144 -14.31 10.59 -14.19
N SER A 145 -14.44 11.55 -13.28
CA SER A 145 -13.31 12.32 -12.76
C SER A 145 -12.41 11.54 -11.80
N GLY A 146 -12.81 10.31 -11.40
CA GLY A 146 -12.12 9.58 -10.34
C GLY A 146 -12.15 10.28 -8.98
N ALA A 147 -13.12 11.15 -8.74
CA ALA A 147 -13.25 11.89 -7.48
C ALA A 147 -13.86 11.07 -6.33
N GLY A 148 -14.19 9.78 -6.58
CA GLY A 148 -14.89 8.92 -5.64
C GLY A 148 -16.42 9.13 -5.62
N PRO A 149 -17.19 8.45 -4.75
CA PRO A 149 -16.67 7.45 -3.83
C PRO A 149 -16.04 6.27 -4.56
N PHE A 150 -15.03 5.67 -3.89
CA PHE A 150 -14.34 4.50 -4.41
C PHE A 150 -14.91 3.23 -3.77
N VAL A 151 -14.92 2.13 -4.55
CA VAL A 151 -15.40 0.83 -4.12
C VAL A 151 -14.32 -0.22 -4.38
N PRO A 152 -13.78 -0.88 -3.33
CA PRO A 152 -12.72 -1.87 -3.46
C PRO A 152 -13.25 -3.21 -3.98
N TYR A 153 -12.39 -3.95 -4.70
CA TYR A 153 -12.69 -5.28 -5.19
C TYR A 153 -11.45 -6.15 -5.31
N VAL A 154 -11.68 -7.46 -5.41
CA VAL A 154 -10.72 -8.44 -5.93
C VAL A 154 -11.21 -8.92 -7.30
N TYR A 155 -10.30 -9.02 -8.25
CA TYR A 155 -10.53 -9.53 -9.60
C TYR A 155 -9.88 -10.90 -9.77
N ASP A 156 -10.66 -11.92 -10.11
CA ASP A 156 -10.16 -13.22 -10.56
C ASP A 156 -9.72 -13.10 -12.03
N ILE A 157 -8.42 -13.15 -12.27
CA ILE A 157 -7.81 -12.94 -13.59
C ILE A 157 -8.22 -14.07 -14.58
N ASN A 158 -8.32 -15.30 -14.10
CA ASN A 158 -8.68 -16.45 -14.91
C ASN A 158 -10.18 -16.51 -15.22
N GLY A 159 -11.00 -16.25 -14.22
CA GLY A 159 -12.46 -16.28 -14.33
C GLY A 159 -13.08 -15.01 -14.92
N GLY A 160 -12.35 -13.91 -14.92
CA GLY A 160 -12.87 -12.60 -15.34
C GLY A 160 -13.95 -12.05 -14.40
N VAL A 161 -13.91 -12.41 -13.11
CA VAL A 161 -14.96 -12.11 -12.12
C VAL A 161 -14.46 -11.06 -11.13
N PHE A 162 -15.28 -10.06 -10.86
CA PHE A 162 -15.05 -9.05 -9.84
C PHE A 162 -15.84 -9.40 -8.57
N GLU A 163 -15.18 -9.39 -7.43
CA GLU A 163 -15.78 -9.56 -6.11
C GLU A 163 -15.59 -8.27 -5.30
N VAL A 164 -16.69 -7.57 -5.03
CA VAL A 164 -16.66 -6.30 -4.27
C VAL A 164 -16.42 -6.59 -2.80
N ILE A 165 -15.51 -5.83 -2.19
CA ILE A 165 -15.24 -5.90 -0.75
C ILE A 165 -16.09 -4.85 -0.04
N ASN A 166 -16.92 -5.29 0.91
CA ASN A 166 -17.69 -4.38 1.75
C ASN A 166 -16.88 -3.97 2.98
N ILE A 167 -16.61 -2.67 3.13
CA ILE A 167 -15.94 -2.10 4.32
C ILE A 167 -16.99 -1.36 5.16
N PRO A 168 -17.45 -1.93 6.28
CA PRO A 168 -18.48 -1.32 7.11
C PRO A 168 -18.05 0.06 7.65
N GLY A 169 -18.94 1.05 7.58
CA GLY A 169 -18.68 2.42 8.05
C GLY A 169 -17.91 3.31 7.08
N SER A 170 -17.46 2.78 5.93
CA SER A 170 -16.79 3.58 4.92
C SER A 170 -17.76 4.39 4.07
N VAL A 171 -17.36 5.60 3.70
CA VAL A 171 -17.99 6.40 2.62
C VAL A 171 -17.24 6.25 1.31
N SER A 172 -15.98 5.80 1.36
CA SER A 172 -15.11 5.52 0.22
C SER A 172 -14.01 4.57 0.68
N ALA A 173 -13.66 3.56 -0.11
CA ALA A 173 -12.62 2.60 0.23
C ALA A 173 -11.83 2.15 -0.99
N GLN A 174 -10.56 1.79 -0.79
CA GLN A 174 -9.66 1.28 -1.83
C GLN A 174 -8.98 0.01 -1.32
N ALA A 175 -8.83 -1.00 -2.19
CA ALA A 175 -7.93 -2.13 -1.98
C ALA A 175 -6.60 -1.82 -2.67
N THR A 176 -5.49 -1.95 -1.95
CA THR A 176 -4.16 -1.52 -2.38
C THR A 176 -3.24 -2.68 -2.72
N ASP A 177 -3.41 -3.82 -2.07
CA ASP A 177 -2.59 -5.01 -2.32
C ASP A 177 -3.35 -6.30 -2.01
N ILE A 178 -2.81 -7.43 -2.51
CA ILE A 178 -3.29 -8.79 -2.26
C ILE A 178 -2.11 -9.77 -2.28
N ASN A 179 -1.91 -10.54 -1.21
CA ASN A 179 -0.81 -11.50 -1.11
C ASN A 179 -1.21 -12.93 -1.56
N PHE A 180 -0.24 -13.87 -1.54
CA PHE A 180 -0.47 -15.27 -1.90
C PHE A 180 -1.49 -15.97 -0.96
N LEU A 181 -1.63 -15.56 0.29
CA LEU A 181 -2.62 -16.10 1.22
C LEU A 181 -4.04 -15.54 0.97
N GLN A 182 -4.22 -14.69 -0.06
CA GLN A 182 -5.47 -14.00 -0.40
C GLN A 182 -5.92 -13.02 0.70
N GLN A 183 -4.98 -12.54 1.48
CA GLN A 183 -5.19 -11.41 2.36
C GLN A 183 -5.16 -10.15 1.52
N VAL A 184 -5.98 -9.16 1.87
CA VAL A 184 -6.10 -7.91 1.14
C VAL A 184 -5.91 -6.75 2.10
N THR A 185 -5.11 -5.77 1.70
CA THR A 185 -4.95 -4.50 2.42
C THR A 185 -5.58 -3.35 1.67
N GLY A 186 -5.80 -2.26 2.40
CA GLY A 186 -6.27 -1.03 1.82
C GLY A 186 -6.53 0.05 2.86
N PHE A 187 -7.27 1.06 2.45
CA PHE A 187 -7.70 2.12 3.33
C PHE A 187 -9.13 2.56 3.00
N PHE A 188 -9.78 3.21 3.95
CA PHE A 188 -11.11 3.76 3.76
C PHE A 188 -11.24 5.13 4.43
N ILE A 189 -12.22 5.90 3.97
CA ILE A 189 -12.62 7.17 4.56
C ILE A 189 -13.93 6.96 5.29
N ASP A 190 -14.00 7.36 6.56
CA ASP A 190 -15.19 7.32 7.37
C ASP A 190 -16.12 8.53 7.13
N ALA A 191 -17.28 8.56 7.79
CA ALA A 191 -18.25 9.66 7.69
C ALA A 191 -17.73 11.00 8.26
N ASN A 192 -16.65 11.00 9.04
CA ASN A 192 -15.99 12.20 9.56
C ASN A 192 -14.81 12.65 8.66
N ASN A 193 -14.64 12.03 7.51
CA ASN A 193 -13.54 12.28 6.57
C ASN A 193 -12.16 11.92 7.13
N VAL A 194 -12.09 10.90 8.00
CA VAL A 194 -10.83 10.34 8.52
C VAL A 194 -10.44 9.13 7.71
N ASN A 195 -9.15 9.03 7.35
CA ASN A 195 -8.59 7.87 6.67
C ASN A 195 -8.12 6.83 7.69
N HIS A 196 -8.53 5.59 7.47
CA HIS A 196 -8.18 4.41 8.24
C HIS A 196 -7.59 3.34 7.34
N GLY A 197 -6.51 2.69 7.74
CA GLY A 197 -6.05 1.47 7.10
C GLY A 197 -6.98 0.29 7.42
N TRP A 198 -6.98 -0.72 6.56
CA TRP A 198 -7.65 -1.99 6.84
C TRP A 198 -6.86 -3.17 6.27
N TRP A 199 -7.08 -4.33 6.87
CA TRP A 199 -6.55 -5.62 6.44
C TRP A 199 -7.63 -6.70 6.57
N LEU A 200 -7.91 -7.37 5.46
CA LEU A 200 -8.84 -8.48 5.38
C LEU A 200 -8.07 -9.79 5.37
N ASN A 201 -8.26 -10.62 6.40
CA ASN A 201 -7.60 -11.90 6.54
C ASN A 201 -8.64 -12.99 6.86
N ALA A 202 -8.76 -13.99 5.98
CA ALA A 202 -9.69 -15.13 6.12
C ALA A 202 -11.12 -14.69 6.50
N GLY A 203 -11.63 -13.63 5.85
CA GLY A 203 -12.98 -13.10 6.10
C GLY A 203 -13.09 -12.17 7.33
N THR A 204 -12.01 -11.99 8.09
CA THR A 204 -11.98 -11.06 9.23
C THR A 204 -11.36 -9.74 8.80
N LEU A 205 -12.12 -8.67 8.91
CA LEU A 205 -11.65 -7.30 8.65
C LEU A 205 -11.07 -6.69 9.92
N LEU A 206 -9.82 -6.26 9.86
CA LEU A 206 -9.13 -5.51 10.92
C LEU A 206 -8.92 -4.07 10.46
N GLN A 207 -9.40 -3.11 11.23
CA GLN A 207 -9.04 -1.71 11.06
C GLN A 207 -7.64 -1.48 11.62
N LEU A 208 -6.80 -0.76 10.86
CA LEU A 208 -5.42 -0.45 11.20
C LEU A 208 -5.25 1.06 11.32
N ASP A 209 -5.04 1.53 12.56
CA ASP A 209 -4.73 2.93 12.83
C ASP A 209 -3.40 3.02 13.56
N TYR A 210 -2.46 3.77 13.01
CA TYR A 210 -1.19 4.02 13.69
C TYR A 210 -1.47 4.86 14.97
N PRO A 211 -0.95 4.45 16.14
CA PRO A 211 -1.27 5.12 17.41
C PRO A 211 -0.93 6.61 17.41
N GLY A 212 -1.95 7.45 17.65
CA GLY A 212 -1.81 8.90 17.69
C GLY A 212 -1.78 9.60 16.31
N ALA A 213 -1.94 8.87 15.22
CA ALA A 213 -2.03 9.44 13.88
C ALA A 213 -3.39 10.10 13.62
N ILE A 214 -3.40 11.12 12.76
CA ILE A 214 -4.63 11.74 12.23
C ILE A 214 -5.09 11.12 10.90
N PHE A 215 -4.25 10.26 10.32
CA PHE A 215 -4.44 9.63 9.02
C PHE A 215 -3.63 8.32 8.98
N THR A 216 -4.21 7.23 8.51
CA THR A 216 -3.48 5.96 8.29
C THR A 216 -3.97 5.30 7.01
N GLN A 217 -3.04 4.84 6.16
CA GLN A 217 -3.32 4.03 4.98
C GLN A 217 -2.42 2.80 4.96
N ALA A 218 -2.99 1.61 4.86
CA ALA A 218 -2.25 0.40 4.55
C ALA A 218 -2.08 0.30 3.03
N THR A 219 -0.88 -0.02 2.56
CA THR A 219 -0.50 0.04 1.14
C THR A 219 0.03 -1.27 0.59
N GLY A 220 0.51 -2.17 1.45
CA GLY A 220 1.03 -3.47 1.06
C GLY A 220 1.13 -4.45 2.22
N GLU A 221 1.21 -5.74 1.91
CA GLU A 221 1.40 -6.79 2.89
C GLU A 221 2.24 -7.95 2.36
N ASN A 222 2.82 -8.74 3.28
CA ASN A 222 3.51 -9.99 2.95
C ASN A 222 2.80 -11.22 3.54
N ASN A 223 3.24 -12.42 3.12
CA ASN A 223 2.66 -13.69 3.60
C ASN A 223 3.02 -14.01 5.06
N HIS A 224 3.88 -13.23 5.70
CA HIS A 224 4.26 -13.41 7.11
C HIS A 224 3.39 -12.61 8.07
N GLY A 225 2.40 -11.84 7.54
CA GLY A 225 1.47 -11.02 8.32
C GLY A 225 2.04 -9.66 8.70
N LYS A 226 3.00 -9.16 7.93
CA LYS A 226 3.42 -7.76 8.01
C LYS A 226 2.60 -6.92 7.05
N VAL A 227 2.07 -5.80 7.54
CA VAL A 227 1.38 -4.80 6.74
C VAL A 227 2.20 -3.52 6.79
N VAL A 228 2.41 -2.91 5.64
CA VAL A 228 3.13 -1.63 5.51
C VAL A 228 2.18 -0.53 5.04
N GLY A 229 2.59 0.71 5.26
CA GLY A 229 1.79 1.83 4.82
C GLY A 229 2.35 3.17 5.24
N VAL A 230 1.47 4.16 5.24
CA VAL A 230 1.77 5.55 5.62
C VAL A 230 0.83 6.03 6.71
N TYR A 231 1.33 6.92 7.56
CA TYR A 231 0.51 7.65 8.52
C TYR A 231 0.92 9.11 8.57
N GLN A 232 0.03 9.97 9.01
CA GLN A 232 0.36 11.36 9.35
C GLN A 232 0.26 11.57 10.86
N ASP A 233 1.27 12.19 11.40
CA ASP A 233 1.26 12.64 12.79
C ASP A 233 0.38 13.88 13.00
N SER A 234 0.25 14.35 14.23
CA SER A 234 -0.57 15.51 14.57
C SER A 234 -0.08 16.84 13.96
N SER A 235 1.16 16.88 13.43
CA SER A 235 1.70 18.03 12.69
C SER A 235 1.39 17.98 11.20
N GLY A 236 0.86 16.85 10.71
CA GLY A 236 0.64 16.58 9.28
C GLY A 236 1.87 16.02 8.55
N ALA A 237 2.96 15.70 9.29
CA ALA A 237 4.12 15.05 8.71
C ALA A 237 3.81 13.61 8.33
N THR A 238 4.27 13.18 7.15
CA THR A 238 4.00 11.83 6.60
C THR A 238 5.18 10.91 6.88
N HIS A 239 4.87 9.77 7.47
CA HIS A 239 5.81 8.71 7.85
C HIS A 239 5.36 7.37 7.28
N GLY A 240 6.31 6.47 7.01
CA GLY A 240 6.00 5.07 6.77
C GLY A 240 5.74 4.31 8.08
N PHE A 241 5.09 3.16 7.98
CA PHE A 241 4.97 2.22 9.09
C PHE A 241 5.10 0.77 8.62
N VAL A 242 5.45 -0.09 9.57
CA VAL A 242 5.29 -1.54 9.50
C VAL A 242 4.43 -1.98 10.69
N TYR A 243 3.34 -2.68 10.43
CA TYR A 243 2.53 -3.37 11.42
C TYR A 243 2.84 -4.86 11.39
N ASP A 244 3.09 -5.47 12.55
CA ASP A 244 3.30 -6.90 12.71
C ASP A 244 2.05 -7.52 13.36
N SER A 245 1.30 -8.31 12.61
CA SER A 245 0.05 -8.92 13.09
C SER A 245 0.25 -9.96 14.18
N LYS A 246 1.46 -10.54 14.33
CA LYS A 246 1.76 -11.53 15.37
C LYS A 246 1.92 -10.90 16.75
N THR A 247 2.38 -9.66 16.78
CA THR A 247 2.62 -8.90 18.03
C THR A 247 1.64 -7.75 18.21
N ALA A 248 0.86 -7.41 17.19
CA ALA A 248 0.00 -6.23 17.09
C ALA A 248 0.77 -4.92 17.33
N GLN A 249 2.04 -4.85 16.92
CA GLN A 249 2.90 -3.70 17.12
C GLN A 249 3.12 -2.93 15.82
N TYR A 250 3.16 -1.59 15.94
CA TYR A 250 3.55 -0.69 14.87
C TYR A 250 5.00 -0.22 15.07
N THR A 251 5.72 -0.13 13.96
CA THR A 251 7.05 0.49 13.89
C THR A 251 7.01 1.62 12.89
N SER A 252 7.41 2.83 13.28
CA SER A 252 7.56 3.96 12.37
C SER A 252 8.81 3.78 11.51
N VAL A 253 8.73 4.21 10.25
CA VAL A 253 9.81 4.13 9.27
C VAL A 253 9.98 5.49 8.62
N ASP A 254 11.16 6.09 8.81
CA ASP A 254 11.58 7.28 8.08
C ASP A 254 12.85 6.99 7.28
N ALA A 255 12.79 7.19 5.98
CA ALA A 255 13.95 7.08 5.13
C ALA A 255 14.93 8.23 5.39
N PRO A 256 16.26 8.05 5.26
CA PRO A 256 17.24 9.10 5.45
C PRO A 256 16.95 10.33 4.59
N GLY A 257 16.84 11.49 5.23
CA GLY A 257 16.47 12.75 4.57
C GLY A 257 14.98 12.89 4.23
N GLY A 258 14.14 11.91 4.65
CA GLY A 258 12.72 11.86 4.33
C GLY A 258 11.79 12.00 5.53
N THR A 259 12.28 12.43 6.70
CA THR A 259 11.42 12.67 7.86
C THR A 259 10.32 13.67 7.55
N GLY A 260 9.07 13.24 7.72
CA GLY A 260 7.87 14.02 7.36
C GLY A 260 7.44 13.90 5.88
N PHE A 261 8.18 13.13 5.04
CA PHE A 261 7.91 12.95 3.62
C PHE A 261 8.14 11.51 3.16
N THR A 262 8.17 10.54 4.06
CA THR A 262 8.41 9.12 3.75
C THR A 262 7.12 8.38 3.46
N PHE A 263 7.09 7.70 2.31
CA PHE A 263 6.00 6.84 1.88
C PHE A 263 6.52 5.41 1.74
N VAL A 264 5.98 4.47 2.52
CA VAL A 264 6.24 3.03 2.36
C VAL A 264 5.05 2.42 1.64
N ASN A 265 5.28 1.71 0.52
CA ASN A 265 4.21 1.24 -0.36
C ASN A 265 4.12 -0.28 -0.47
N GLY A 266 5.24 -1.00 -0.50
CA GLY A 266 5.25 -2.44 -0.69
C GLY A 266 6.22 -3.15 0.24
N THR A 267 5.96 -4.44 0.49
CA THR A 267 6.84 -5.33 1.25
C THR A 267 6.80 -6.73 0.66
N ASN A 268 7.87 -7.50 0.84
CA ASN A 268 7.94 -8.89 0.40
C ASN A 268 8.19 -9.87 1.58
N ASP A 269 8.27 -11.17 1.28
CA ASP A 269 8.48 -12.21 2.29
C ASP A 269 9.90 -12.25 2.89
N HIS A 270 10.81 -11.40 2.43
CA HIS A 270 12.10 -11.14 3.07
C HIS A 270 12.06 -9.92 4.01
N ASP A 271 10.86 -9.41 4.31
CA ASP A 271 10.64 -8.19 5.09
C ASP A 271 11.35 -6.94 4.51
N GLN A 272 11.75 -7.00 3.22
CA GLN A 272 12.23 -5.83 2.50
C GLN A 272 11.04 -4.91 2.25
N ILE A 273 11.25 -3.61 2.37
CA ILE A 273 10.24 -2.60 2.07
C ILE A 273 10.70 -1.71 0.93
N VAL A 274 9.75 -1.27 0.12
CA VAL A 274 9.97 -0.26 -0.93
C VAL A 274 9.05 0.94 -0.73
N GLY A 275 9.51 2.07 -1.23
CA GLY A 275 8.77 3.31 -1.13
C GLY A 275 9.51 4.47 -1.76
N PHE A 276 9.15 5.67 -1.36
CA PHE A 276 9.81 6.88 -1.82
C PHE A 276 9.77 7.99 -0.76
N VAL A 277 10.69 8.94 -0.92
CA VAL A 277 10.68 10.23 -0.21
C VAL A 277 10.19 11.28 -1.19
N MET A 278 9.18 12.06 -0.82
CA MET A 278 8.58 13.08 -1.68
C MET A 278 8.49 14.44 -0.97
N PRO A 279 9.59 15.22 -0.93
CA PRO A 279 9.63 16.51 -0.23
C PRO A 279 8.83 17.60 -0.95
N THR A 280 8.57 17.44 -2.24
CA THR A 280 7.72 18.34 -3.05
C THR A 280 6.82 17.52 -3.98
N SER A 281 5.78 18.13 -4.52
CA SER A 281 4.88 17.47 -5.48
C SER A 281 5.55 17.10 -6.82
N THR A 282 6.76 17.57 -7.08
CA THR A 282 7.48 17.37 -8.36
C THR A 282 8.80 16.62 -8.21
N THR A 283 9.17 16.24 -6.99
CA THR A 283 10.42 15.49 -6.73
C THR A 283 10.11 14.29 -5.86
N ALA A 284 10.53 13.10 -6.30
CA ALA A 284 10.43 11.88 -5.53
C ALA A 284 11.69 11.03 -5.71
N THR A 285 12.17 10.46 -4.63
CA THR A 285 13.34 9.58 -4.60
C THR A 285 12.94 8.22 -4.10
N GLY A 286 13.05 7.20 -4.94
CA GLY A 286 12.72 5.82 -4.59
C GLY A 286 13.74 5.20 -3.64
N PHE A 287 13.29 4.31 -2.76
CA PHE A 287 14.16 3.50 -1.92
C PHE A 287 13.71 2.05 -1.81
N VAL A 288 14.67 1.17 -1.60
CA VAL A 288 14.48 -0.16 -1.00
C VAL A 288 15.18 -0.18 0.34
N ALA A 289 14.57 -0.83 1.33
CA ALA A 289 15.18 -0.96 2.65
C ALA A 289 15.13 -2.41 3.14
N ASN A 290 16.25 -2.89 3.68
CA ASN A 290 16.41 -4.23 4.20
C ASN A 290 16.34 -4.20 5.73
N PRO A 291 15.65 -5.15 6.39
CA PRO A 291 15.72 -5.27 7.85
C PRO A 291 17.14 -5.60 8.30
N LYS A 292 17.58 -5.02 9.44
CA LYS A 292 18.89 -5.31 10.08
C LYS A 292 18.83 -6.45 11.05
#